data_d35f4a275113a41330d83734b4906c65
#
_entry.id   d35f4a275113a41330d83734b4906c65
#
_cell.length_a   1.000
_cell.length_b   1.000
_cell.length_c   1.000
_cell.angle_alpha   90.00
_cell.angle_beta   90.00
_cell.angle_gamma   90.00
#
_symmetry.space_group_name_H-M   'P 1'
#
loop_
_entity.id
_entity.type
_entity.pdbx_description
1 polymer ?
#
loop_
_entity_poly.entity_id
_entity_poly.type
_entity_poly.pdbx_seq_one_letter_code
_entity_poly.pdbx_strand_id
1 'polypeptide(L)'
;MVIYREYYINSARFLPNLEDNHICSNLHGHTYNIKVFVEGPVDDKSGFVMDVFDIDKHFNKIHKQIDHKLLNEIKGLENPTSENICIWIWERLIKDIPNLHKIEIMENAVTGFIYKGD
;
A
#
# COMPACT_ATOMS: atom_id res chain seq x y z
N MET A 1 19.01 -1.81 9.81
CA MET A 1 18.37 -0.47 9.69
C MET A 1 17.10 -0.61 8.88
N VAL A 2 16.02 -0.03 9.35
CA VAL A 2 14.75 0.04 8.60
C VAL A 2 14.52 1.49 8.20
N ILE A 3 14.22 1.71 6.94
CA ILE A 3 13.80 3.01 6.42
C ILE A 3 12.40 2.88 5.86
N TYR A 4 11.71 3.99 5.69
CA TYR A 4 10.42 3.98 5.03
C TYR A 4 10.20 5.22 4.16
N ARG A 5 9.34 5.06 3.18
CA ARG A 5 8.84 6.14 2.33
C ARG A 5 7.32 6.17 2.43
N GLU A 6 6.76 7.36 2.50
CA GLU A 6 5.33 7.57 2.77
C GLU A 6 4.64 8.16 1.55
N TYR A 7 3.45 7.64 1.25
CA TYR A 7 2.64 8.05 0.11
C TYR A 7 1.19 8.22 0.52
N TYR A 8 0.48 9.07 -0.21
CA TYR A 8 -0.96 9.27 -0.05
C TYR A 8 -1.65 8.95 -1.35
N ILE A 9 -2.77 8.23 -1.27
CA ILE A 9 -3.69 8.04 -2.38
C ILE A 9 -5.11 8.38 -1.94
N ASN A 10 -5.90 8.88 -2.86
CA ASN A 10 -7.31 9.17 -2.66
C ASN A 10 -8.09 8.27 -3.61
N SER A 11 -8.92 7.38 -3.07
CA SER A 11 -9.63 6.41 -3.89
C SER A 11 -10.96 6.04 -3.28
N ALA A 12 -11.88 5.61 -4.12
CA ALA A 12 -13.19 5.15 -3.72
C ALA A 12 -13.23 3.62 -3.69
N ARG A 13 -14.09 3.08 -2.85
CA ARG A 13 -14.36 1.64 -2.77
C ARG A 13 -15.75 1.39 -2.22
N PHE A 14 -16.23 0.16 -2.42
CA PHE A 14 -17.28 -0.44 -1.62
C PHE A 14 -16.87 -1.87 -1.28
N LEU A 15 -17.34 -2.40 -0.14
CA LEU A 15 -16.98 -3.75 0.29
C LEU A 15 -18.12 -4.69 -0.05
N PRO A 16 -18.03 -5.50 -1.13
CA PRO A 16 -19.16 -6.24 -1.67
C PRO A 16 -19.54 -7.48 -0.86
N ASN A 17 -18.65 -7.97 0.00
CA ASN A 17 -18.84 -9.23 0.73
C ASN A 17 -19.42 -9.03 2.14
N LEU A 18 -19.93 -7.84 2.43
CA LEU A 18 -20.57 -7.50 3.68
C LEU A 18 -22.11 -7.53 3.55
N GLU A 19 -22.79 -7.55 4.70
CA GLU A 19 -24.25 -7.41 4.72
C GLU A 19 -24.66 -6.05 4.17
N ASP A 20 -25.82 -5.97 3.50
CA ASP A 20 -26.31 -4.76 2.83
C ASP A 20 -26.44 -3.55 3.75
N ASN A 21 -26.72 -3.79 5.04
CA ASN A 21 -26.85 -2.72 6.03
C ASN A 21 -25.51 -2.29 6.66
N HIS A 22 -24.39 -2.92 6.28
CA HIS A 22 -23.08 -2.52 6.78
C HIS A 22 -22.66 -1.21 6.09
N ILE A 23 -22.16 -0.26 6.88
CA ILE A 23 -21.78 1.07 6.35
C ILE A 23 -20.73 0.97 5.23
N CYS A 24 -19.78 0.04 5.34
CA CYS A 24 -18.72 -0.15 4.36
C CYS A 24 -19.19 -0.83 3.07
N SER A 25 -20.41 -1.36 3.01
CA SER A 25 -21.00 -1.88 1.77
C SER A 25 -21.39 -0.77 0.80
N ASN A 26 -21.54 0.46 1.30
CA ASN A 26 -21.84 1.62 0.49
C ASN A 26 -20.58 2.16 -0.17
N LEU A 27 -20.74 2.79 -1.32
CA LEU A 27 -19.65 3.50 -1.99
C LEU A 27 -19.14 4.64 -1.09
N HIS A 28 -17.86 4.63 -0.81
CA HIS A 28 -17.21 5.66 0.00
C HIS A 28 -15.75 5.84 -0.41
N GLY A 29 -15.14 6.90 0.07
CA GLY A 29 -13.74 7.20 -0.24
C GLY A 29 -12.90 7.35 1.01
N HIS A 30 -11.60 7.12 0.85
CA HIS A 30 -10.59 7.36 1.86
C HIS A 30 -9.39 8.08 1.26
N THR A 31 -8.68 8.82 2.09
CA THR A 31 -7.29 9.19 1.85
C THR A 31 -6.44 8.15 2.56
N TYR A 32 -5.86 7.23 1.78
CA TYR A 32 -4.98 6.20 2.34
C TYR A 32 -3.58 6.76 2.51
N ASN A 33 -3.02 6.60 3.69
CA ASN A 33 -1.62 6.86 3.95
C ASN A 33 -0.88 5.52 3.88
N ILE A 34 0.09 5.40 2.97
CA ILE A 34 0.80 4.15 2.71
C ILE A 34 2.27 4.36 3.01
N LYS A 35 2.82 3.50 3.88
CA LYS A 35 4.26 3.48 4.16
C LYS A 35 4.87 2.21 3.63
N VAL A 36 5.95 2.37 2.86
CA VAL A 36 6.74 1.26 2.32
C VAL A 36 8.03 1.18 3.10
N PHE A 37 8.21 0.11 3.85
CA PHE A 37 9.38 -0.11 4.71
C PHE A 37 10.37 -1.05 4.03
N VAL A 38 11.63 -0.68 4.05
CA VAL A 38 12.74 -1.45 3.49
C VAL A 38 13.78 -1.65 4.59
N GLU A 39 14.34 -2.86 4.70
CA GLU A 39 15.32 -3.20 5.73
C GLU A 39 16.61 -3.71 5.09
N GLY A 40 17.73 -3.27 5.63
CA GLY A 40 19.02 -3.75 5.18
C GLY A 40 20.18 -3.07 5.90
N PRO A 41 21.42 -3.48 5.58
CA PRO A 41 22.60 -2.79 6.08
C PRO A 41 22.74 -1.43 5.40
N VAL A 42 23.44 -0.54 6.07
CA VAL A 42 23.85 0.75 5.46
C VAL A 42 25.06 0.47 4.56
N ASP A 43 24.94 0.81 3.29
CA ASP A 43 26.03 0.65 2.34
C ASP A 43 27.22 1.58 2.73
N ASP A 44 28.41 1.02 2.78
CA ASP A 44 29.61 1.74 3.24
C ASP A 44 29.96 2.93 2.33
N LYS A 45 29.63 2.85 1.06
CA LYS A 45 29.97 3.87 0.08
C LYS A 45 28.91 4.96 -0.01
N SER A 46 27.66 4.57 -0.24
CA SER A 46 26.57 5.52 -0.42
C SER A 46 26.03 6.06 0.91
N GLY A 47 26.12 5.28 1.98
CA GLY A 47 25.49 5.60 3.24
C GLY A 47 24.00 5.29 3.27
N PHE A 48 23.47 4.60 2.25
CA PHE A 48 22.05 4.27 2.15
C PHE A 48 21.77 2.81 2.50
N VAL A 49 20.59 2.55 3.04
CA VAL A 49 19.97 1.22 3.00
C VAL A 49 19.46 0.97 1.57
N MET A 50 18.76 1.95 1.03
CA MET A 50 18.29 2.01 -0.33
C MET A 50 18.02 3.48 -0.66
N ASP A 51 18.25 3.88 -1.91
CA ASP A 51 17.90 5.22 -2.37
C ASP A 51 16.36 5.36 -2.34
N VAL A 52 15.87 6.34 -1.58
CA VAL A 52 14.42 6.56 -1.46
C VAL A 52 13.77 6.92 -2.79
N PHE A 53 14.51 7.52 -3.73
CA PHE A 53 14.00 7.81 -5.07
C PHE A 53 13.79 6.52 -5.89
N ASP A 54 14.53 5.46 -5.60
CA ASP A 54 14.27 4.14 -6.22
C ASP A 54 12.99 3.52 -5.68
N ILE A 55 12.70 3.72 -4.40
CA ILE A 55 11.41 3.32 -3.82
C ILE A 55 10.28 4.07 -4.53
N ASP A 56 10.43 5.37 -4.70
CA ASP A 56 9.44 6.21 -5.41
C ASP A 56 9.20 5.72 -6.83
N LYS A 57 10.27 5.37 -7.54
CA LYS A 57 10.19 4.86 -8.91
C LYS A 57 9.33 3.62 -9.02
N HIS A 58 9.50 2.67 -8.10
CA HIS A 58 8.70 1.44 -8.09
C HIS A 58 7.27 1.70 -7.62
N PHE A 59 7.09 2.52 -6.59
CA PHE A 59 5.75 2.84 -6.08
C PHE A 59 4.94 3.69 -7.06
N ASN A 60 5.58 4.52 -7.86
CA ASN A 60 4.88 5.38 -8.83
C ASN A 60 4.03 4.59 -9.82
N LYS A 61 4.45 3.40 -10.19
CA LYS A 61 3.67 2.49 -11.04
C LYS A 61 2.37 2.05 -10.35
N ILE A 62 2.46 1.79 -9.05
CA ILE A 62 1.32 1.42 -8.21
C ILE A 62 0.41 2.63 -8.03
N HIS A 63 0.97 3.78 -7.71
CA HIS A 63 0.23 5.02 -7.52
C HIS A 63 -0.67 5.33 -8.71
N LYS A 64 -0.14 5.20 -9.92
CA LYS A 64 -0.92 5.43 -11.16
C LYS A 64 -2.09 4.47 -11.33
N GLN A 65 -1.99 3.27 -10.77
CA GLN A 65 -3.04 2.26 -10.90
C GLN A 65 -4.16 2.43 -9.88
N ILE A 66 -3.87 2.98 -8.69
CA ILE A 66 -4.83 2.99 -7.59
C ILE A 66 -5.26 4.38 -7.13
N ASP A 67 -4.55 5.44 -7.50
CA ASP A 67 -4.93 6.80 -7.10
C ASP A 67 -6.06 7.35 -7.97
N HIS A 68 -7.05 7.99 -7.33
CA HIS A 68 -8.24 8.54 -7.99
C HIS A 68 -9.00 7.50 -8.82
N LYS A 69 -9.16 6.30 -8.26
CA LYS A 69 -9.84 5.17 -8.90
C LYS A 69 -10.98 4.65 -8.02
N LEU A 70 -11.87 3.91 -8.64
CA LEU A 70 -12.75 2.97 -7.93
C LEU A 70 -11.97 1.66 -7.81
N LEU A 71 -11.51 1.34 -6.60
CA LEU A 71 -10.60 0.21 -6.38
C LEU A 71 -11.20 -1.13 -6.80
N ASN A 72 -12.53 -1.30 -6.68
CA ASN A 72 -13.23 -2.52 -7.08
C ASN A 72 -13.04 -2.89 -8.56
N GLU A 73 -12.72 -1.92 -9.41
CA GLU A 73 -12.51 -2.14 -10.85
C GLU A 73 -11.10 -2.63 -11.18
N ILE A 74 -10.20 -2.65 -10.19
CA ILE A 74 -8.81 -3.05 -10.39
C ILE A 74 -8.69 -4.56 -10.19
N LYS A 75 -8.08 -5.26 -11.16
CA LYS A 75 -7.85 -6.70 -11.08
C LYS A 75 -7.06 -7.06 -9.82
N GLY A 76 -7.61 -7.95 -9.03
CA GLY A 76 -7.05 -8.37 -7.75
C GLY A 76 -7.57 -7.57 -6.56
N LEU A 77 -8.31 -6.48 -6.80
CA LEU A 77 -8.90 -5.64 -5.76
C LEU A 77 -10.44 -5.61 -5.84
N GLU A 78 -11.06 -6.68 -6.34
CA GLU A 78 -12.51 -6.79 -6.43
C GLU A 78 -13.17 -6.72 -5.06
N ASN A 79 -12.47 -7.17 -4.00
CA ASN A 79 -12.83 -6.94 -2.61
C ASN A 79 -11.74 -6.08 -1.94
N PRO A 80 -11.80 -4.74 -2.09
CA PRO A 80 -10.70 -3.87 -1.73
C PRO A 80 -10.69 -3.46 -0.26
N THR A 81 -10.66 -4.43 0.64
CA THR A 81 -10.37 -4.19 2.05
C THR A 81 -8.95 -3.64 2.17
N SER A 82 -8.65 -2.93 3.24
CA SER A 82 -7.27 -2.42 3.45
C SER A 82 -6.27 -3.57 3.59
N GLU A 83 -6.70 -4.71 4.14
CA GLU A 83 -5.92 -5.94 4.17
C GLU A 83 -5.53 -6.39 2.76
N ASN A 84 -6.51 -6.50 1.87
CA ASN A 84 -6.27 -6.92 0.48
C ASN A 84 -5.45 -5.89 -0.30
N ILE A 85 -5.62 -4.61 -0.02
CA ILE A 85 -4.78 -3.56 -0.63
C ILE A 85 -3.32 -3.72 -0.20
N CYS A 86 -3.05 -4.00 1.07
CA CYS A 86 -1.69 -4.28 1.56
C CYS A 86 -1.04 -5.44 0.80
N ILE A 87 -1.77 -6.56 0.67
CA ILE A 87 -1.28 -7.75 -0.02
C ILE A 87 -1.00 -7.44 -1.50
N TRP A 88 -1.93 -6.75 -2.14
CA TRP A 88 -1.82 -6.37 -3.55
C TRP A 88 -0.58 -5.50 -3.83
N ILE A 89 -0.32 -4.53 -2.95
CA ILE A 89 0.87 -3.66 -3.05
C ILE A 89 2.14 -4.48 -2.80
N TRP A 90 2.15 -5.31 -1.76
CA TRP A 90 3.28 -6.16 -1.43
C TRP A 90 3.70 -7.05 -2.61
N GLU A 91 2.75 -7.76 -3.20
CA GLU A 91 3.02 -8.68 -4.31
C GLU A 91 3.68 -8.00 -5.50
N ARG A 92 3.38 -6.72 -5.72
CA ARG A 92 3.95 -5.93 -6.80
C ARG A 92 5.33 -5.38 -6.47
N LEU A 93 5.51 -4.90 -5.25
CA LEU A 93 6.78 -4.30 -4.84
C LEU A 93 7.87 -5.32 -4.54
N ILE A 94 7.54 -6.49 -4.02
CA ILE A 94 8.55 -7.48 -3.62
C ILE A 94 9.39 -7.97 -4.80
N LYS A 95 8.86 -7.93 -6.01
CA LYS A 95 9.58 -8.30 -7.23
C LYS A 95 10.73 -7.36 -7.54
N ASP A 96 10.56 -6.07 -7.23
CA ASP A 96 11.52 -5.02 -7.54
C ASP A 96 12.34 -4.59 -6.31
N ILE A 97 11.82 -4.85 -5.11
CA ILE A 97 12.45 -4.51 -3.84
C ILE A 97 12.56 -5.78 -2.99
N PRO A 98 13.60 -6.62 -3.22
CA PRO A 98 13.73 -7.89 -2.49
C PRO A 98 13.85 -7.76 -0.98
N ASN A 99 14.35 -6.63 -0.50
CA ASN A 99 14.48 -6.32 0.92
C ASN A 99 13.28 -5.51 1.47
N LEU A 100 12.15 -5.59 0.80
CA LEU A 100 10.89 -5.05 1.31
C LEU A 100 10.59 -5.67 2.67
N HIS A 101 10.36 -4.84 3.67
CA HIS A 101 10.17 -5.29 5.06
C HIS A 101 8.70 -5.39 5.43
N LYS A 102 7.93 -4.35 5.18
CA LYS A 102 6.48 -4.35 5.41
C LYS A 102 5.80 -3.22 4.64
N ILE A 103 4.49 -3.37 4.47
CA ILE A 103 3.59 -2.33 4.00
C ILE A 103 2.67 -1.94 5.15
N GLU A 104 2.48 -0.66 5.36
CA GLU A 104 1.54 -0.14 6.34
C GLU A 104 0.54 0.77 5.64
N ILE A 105 -0.75 0.57 5.89
CA ILE A 105 -1.82 1.42 5.35
C ILE A 105 -2.64 1.96 6.51
N MET A 106 -2.83 3.28 6.54
CA MET A 106 -3.79 3.94 7.40
C MET A 106 -4.97 4.39 6.55
N GLU A 107 -6.17 3.89 6.81
CA GLU A 107 -7.37 4.34 6.09
C GLU A 107 -8.03 5.56 6.74
N ASN A 108 -7.64 5.85 7.97
CA ASN A 108 -7.99 7.07 8.70
C ASN A 108 -6.97 7.27 9.85
N ALA A 109 -7.19 8.27 10.70
CA ALA A 109 -6.24 8.61 11.76
C ALA A 109 -6.09 7.54 12.86
N VAL A 110 -7.03 6.57 12.93
CA VAL A 110 -7.10 5.62 14.06
C VAL A 110 -7.09 4.15 13.66
N THR A 111 -7.09 3.85 12.35
CA THR A 111 -7.17 2.48 11.84
C THR A 111 -6.05 2.22 10.84
N GLY A 112 -5.21 1.27 11.17
CA GLY A 112 -4.07 0.92 10.34
C GLY A 112 -3.91 -0.58 10.16
N PHE A 113 -3.21 -0.96 9.09
CA PHE A 113 -3.00 -2.35 8.67
C PHE A 113 -1.54 -2.52 8.31
N ILE A 114 -0.93 -3.60 8.78
CA ILE A 114 0.49 -3.90 8.55
C ILE A 114 0.59 -5.30 7.95
N TYR A 115 1.27 -5.42 6.82
CA TYR A 115 1.53 -6.69 6.17
C TYR A 115 3.02 -6.89 5.92
N LYS A 116 3.53 -8.08 6.26
CA LYS A 116 4.95 -8.42 6.18
C LYS A 116 5.24 -9.55 5.18
N GLY A 117 4.32 -9.85 4.30
CA GLY A 117 4.46 -10.94 3.34
C GLY A 117 4.08 -12.31 3.88
N ASP A 118 3.44 -12.35 5.02
CA ASP A 118 2.99 -13.58 5.70
C ASP A 118 1.53 -14.03 5.28
#